data_2bb7827eb581ebc6092aeae19f0cf002
#
_entry.id   2bb7827eb581ebc6092aeae19f0cf002
#
_cell.length_a   1.000
_cell.length_b   1.000
_cell.length_c   1.000
_cell.angle_alpha   90.00
_cell.angle_beta   90.00
_cell.angle_gamma   90.00
#
_symmetry.space_group_name_H-M   'P 1'
#
loop_
_entity.id
_entity.type
_entity.pdbx_description
1 polymer ?
#
loop_
_entity_poly.entity_id
_entity_poly.type
_entity_poly.pdbx_seq_one_letter_code
_entity_poly.pdbx_strand_id
1 'polypeptide(L)'
;MAAQGFLLIASFLLVLFVIARPLGFGLARLINNTSLPGLAGVESVLWRGLGISQQEMNWRQYLLAILALNVLGPLVLFSMLMAQNLLPLNPQQLPGLSWHLALNTAVSFVTNTNWQSYAGETTLSYFSQMAGLTVQNFLSAATGIAVIFALTRAFTRQSMDTLGNAWVDLVRITLWILVPIALLIALFFIQQGALQNVLPYQPITTLEGVKQLLPMGPVASQEAIKMLGTNGGGFFNANSAHPFENPTALTNLVQMLAIFLIPTALCFAFGDVVGDRRQGRTLLWAMSLIFVICVAVVMWAEVQGNPHLMQLGADSNINMEGKESRFGVLVSSLFAVVTTAASCGAVIAMHDSFTALGGMVPMWLMQIGEVVFGGVGSGLYGMLLFVLLAVFIAGLMIGRTPEYLGKKIDVREMKMTALAILVTPALVLLGTAIAMMTDAGRSAMLNPGPHGFSEVLYAVSSAANNNGSAFAGLSANSPFWNCLLALCMFFGRFGVIVPVMAIAGSLVSKKIQPASPGTLPTHGALFVGLLIGTVLLVGALTFVPALALGPVAEYLSLH
;
A
#
# COMPACT_ATOMS: atom_id res chain seq x y z
N MET A 1 10.15 12.52 -25.56
CA MET A 1 9.51 11.73 -24.51
C MET A 1 10.49 11.11 -23.52
N ALA A 2 11.56 10.40 -23.92
CA ALA A 2 12.53 9.81 -22.96
C ALA A 2 13.16 10.82 -21.99
N ALA A 3 13.66 11.96 -22.49
CA ALA A 3 14.24 13.02 -21.65
C ALA A 3 13.20 13.65 -20.68
N GLN A 4 11.96 13.80 -21.11
CA GLN A 4 10.86 14.31 -20.26
C GLN A 4 10.51 13.31 -19.16
N GLY A 5 10.43 12.01 -19.48
CA GLY A 5 10.20 10.95 -18.51
C GLY A 5 11.31 10.89 -17.45
N PHE A 6 12.57 10.96 -17.89
CA PHE A 6 13.70 10.99 -16.96
C PHE A 6 13.66 12.22 -16.02
N LEU A 7 13.39 13.42 -16.58
CA LEU A 7 13.27 14.65 -15.78
C LEU A 7 12.12 14.55 -14.77
N LEU A 8 10.98 13.97 -15.17
CA LEU A 8 9.82 13.76 -14.31
C LEU A 8 10.19 12.85 -13.12
N ILE A 9 10.83 11.71 -13.38
CA ILE A 9 11.25 10.78 -12.31
C ILE A 9 12.28 11.43 -11.38
N ALA A 10 13.29 12.08 -11.94
CA ALA A 10 14.35 12.72 -11.15
C ALA A 10 13.83 13.86 -10.27
N SER A 11 12.96 14.72 -10.80
CA SER A 11 12.35 15.81 -10.04
C SER A 11 11.41 15.28 -8.94
N PHE A 12 10.61 14.25 -9.24
CA PHE A 12 9.74 13.59 -8.27
C PHE A 12 10.55 13.02 -7.08
N LEU A 13 11.59 12.23 -7.34
CA LEU A 13 12.43 11.65 -6.29
C LEU A 13 13.20 12.72 -5.49
N LEU A 14 13.70 13.77 -6.15
CA LEU A 14 14.39 14.87 -5.49
C LEU A 14 13.47 15.57 -4.47
N VAL A 15 12.28 15.99 -4.91
CA VAL A 15 11.30 16.63 -4.03
C VAL A 15 10.91 15.70 -2.89
N LEU A 16 10.62 14.43 -3.19
CA LEU A 16 10.27 13.42 -2.19
C LEU A 16 11.34 13.30 -1.10
N PHE A 17 12.61 13.16 -1.46
CA PHE A 17 13.68 12.99 -0.48
C PHE A 17 13.90 14.24 0.38
N VAL A 18 13.74 15.42 -0.20
CA VAL A 18 13.83 16.70 0.55
C VAL A 18 12.74 16.79 1.61
N ILE A 19 11.47 16.49 1.26
CA ILE A 19 10.35 16.60 2.21
C ILE A 19 10.26 15.44 3.20
N ALA A 20 10.71 14.23 2.82
CA ALA A 20 10.66 13.06 3.70
C ALA A 20 11.71 13.08 4.80
N ARG A 21 12.87 13.74 4.59
CA ARG A 21 13.95 13.75 5.56
C ARG A 21 13.59 14.42 6.89
N PRO A 22 12.99 15.63 6.96
CA PRO A 22 12.56 16.23 8.23
C PRO A 22 11.47 15.39 8.93
N LEU A 23 10.54 14.78 8.18
CA LEU A 23 9.55 13.87 8.76
C LEU A 23 10.22 12.65 9.39
N GLY A 24 11.30 12.13 8.79
CA GLY A 24 12.09 11.02 9.34
C GLY A 24 12.64 11.31 10.73
N PHE A 25 13.10 12.55 11.03
CA PHE A 25 13.52 12.95 12.38
C PHE A 25 12.38 12.92 13.39
N GLY A 26 11.16 13.36 12.99
CA GLY A 26 9.97 13.28 13.85
C GLY A 26 9.61 11.82 14.17
N LEU A 27 9.59 10.96 13.15
CA LEU A 27 9.32 9.53 13.31
C LEU A 27 10.38 8.84 14.19
N ALA A 28 11.67 9.15 14.03
CA ALA A 28 12.75 8.60 14.86
C ALA A 28 12.56 8.91 16.35
N ARG A 29 12.08 10.11 16.70
CA ARG A 29 11.75 10.47 18.09
C ARG A 29 10.61 9.63 18.64
N LEU A 30 9.55 9.44 17.85
CA LEU A 30 8.41 8.60 18.27
C LEU A 30 8.81 7.14 18.43
N ILE A 31 9.65 6.61 17.54
CA ILE A 31 10.19 5.24 17.66
C ILE A 31 10.96 5.09 18.98
N ASN A 32 11.75 6.09 19.39
CA ASN A 32 12.48 6.10 20.65
C ASN A 32 11.61 6.41 21.89
N ASN A 33 10.28 6.38 21.74
CA ASN A 33 9.32 6.65 22.80
C ASN A 33 9.38 8.08 23.38
N THR A 34 9.98 9.01 22.63
CA THR A 34 10.12 10.41 23.06
C THR A 34 8.98 11.24 22.47
N SER A 35 8.30 12.01 23.32
CA SER A 35 7.27 12.96 22.88
C SER A 35 7.85 14.00 21.92
N LEU A 36 7.06 14.45 20.96
CA LEU A 36 7.45 15.58 20.12
C LEU A 36 7.53 16.87 20.98
N PRO A 37 8.40 17.83 20.62
CA PRO A 37 8.56 19.05 21.37
C PRO A 37 7.24 19.79 21.59
N GLY A 38 6.96 20.21 22.82
CA GLY A 38 5.75 20.94 23.20
C GLY A 38 4.49 20.10 23.41
N LEU A 39 4.48 18.81 23.07
CA LEU A 39 3.27 17.96 23.13
C LEU A 39 3.16 17.10 24.41
N ALA A 40 4.20 17.02 25.23
CA ALA A 40 4.20 16.17 26.44
C ALA A 40 3.06 16.48 27.41
N GLY A 41 2.69 17.75 27.58
CA GLY A 41 1.56 18.15 28.43
C GLY A 41 0.22 17.67 27.87
N VAL A 42 0.00 17.82 26.58
CA VAL A 42 -1.21 17.37 25.88
C VAL A 42 -1.33 15.84 25.95
N GLU A 43 -0.22 15.12 25.72
CA GLU A 43 -0.18 13.66 25.85
C GLU A 43 -0.59 13.20 27.24
N SER A 44 -0.12 13.88 28.31
CA SER A 44 -0.49 13.49 29.69
C SER A 44 -1.98 13.59 29.97
N VAL A 45 -2.69 14.53 29.34
CA VAL A 45 -4.15 14.68 29.41
C VAL A 45 -4.83 13.58 28.61
N LEU A 46 -4.33 13.30 27.39
CA LEU A 46 -4.85 12.24 26.54
C LEU A 46 -4.76 10.86 27.18
N TRP A 47 -3.61 10.52 27.79
CA TRP A 47 -3.42 9.22 28.47
C TRP A 47 -4.40 9.04 29.62
N ARG A 48 -4.62 10.09 30.42
CA ARG A 48 -5.63 10.05 31.49
C ARG A 48 -7.04 9.94 30.97
N GLY A 49 -7.39 10.70 29.95
CA GLY A 49 -8.73 10.70 29.36
C GLY A 49 -9.09 9.38 28.66
N LEU A 50 -8.13 8.75 27.99
CA LEU A 50 -8.30 7.47 27.28
C LEU A 50 -8.06 6.24 28.18
N GLY A 51 -7.61 6.43 29.42
CA GLY A 51 -7.28 5.32 30.32
C GLY A 51 -6.10 4.47 29.85
N ILE A 52 -5.20 5.06 29.02
CA ILE A 52 -4.06 4.34 28.44
C ILE A 52 -2.92 4.28 29.46
N SER A 53 -2.55 3.07 29.88
CA SER A 53 -1.31 2.84 30.63
C SER A 53 -0.11 3.00 29.70
N GLN A 54 0.93 3.69 30.18
CA GLN A 54 2.19 3.85 29.46
C GLN A 54 3.18 2.70 29.69
N GLN A 55 2.77 1.64 30.39
CA GLN A 55 3.62 0.47 30.62
C GLN A 55 4.00 -0.19 29.29
N GLU A 56 5.27 -0.53 29.16
CA GLU A 56 5.77 -1.22 27.98
C GLU A 56 5.21 -2.64 27.91
N MET A 57 4.92 -3.07 26.70
CA MET A 57 4.35 -4.37 26.37
C MET A 57 5.42 -5.30 25.81
N ASN A 58 5.33 -6.59 26.12
CA ASN A 58 6.05 -7.60 25.40
C ASN A 58 5.45 -7.80 23.99
N TRP A 59 6.14 -8.52 23.11
CA TRP A 59 5.71 -8.67 21.72
C TRP A 59 4.32 -9.30 21.57
N ARG A 60 3.91 -10.21 22.47
CA ARG A 60 2.58 -10.83 22.43
C ARG A 60 1.48 -9.86 22.84
N GLN A 61 1.71 -9.10 23.91
CA GLN A 61 0.77 -8.07 24.36
C GLN A 61 0.61 -6.97 23.31
N TYR A 62 1.72 -6.56 22.70
CA TYR A 62 1.72 -5.59 21.59
C TYR A 62 0.92 -6.11 20.39
N LEU A 63 1.19 -7.35 19.96
CA LEU A 63 0.46 -7.99 18.88
C LEU A 63 -1.04 -8.13 19.20
N LEU A 64 -1.39 -8.58 20.41
CA LEU A 64 -2.79 -8.72 20.82
C LEU A 64 -3.53 -7.38 20.82
N ALA A 65 -2.88 -6.29 21.23
CA ALA A 65 -3.48 -4.95 21.17
C ALA A 65 -3.75 -4.53 19.70
N ILE A 66 -2.78 -4.77 18.80
CA ILE A 66 -2.95 -4.53 17.36
C ILE A 66 -4.10 -5.38 16.79
N LEU A 67 -4.14 -6.68 17.09
CA LEU A 67 -5.18 -7.58 16.61
C LEU A 67 -6.57 -7.20 17.18
N ALA A 68 -6.65 -6.81 18.45
CA ALA A 68 -7.92 -6.39 19.06
C ALA A 68 -8.52 -5.17 18.33
N LEU A 69 -7.70 -4.15 18.02
CA LEU A 69 -8.16 -3.00 17.24
C LEU A 69 -8.64 -3.43 15.84
N ASN A 70 -7.88 -4.31 15.20
CA ASN A 70 -8.14 -4.75 13.83
C ASN A 70 -9.22 -5.85 13.71
N VAL A 71 -9.71 -6.40 14.82
CA VAL A 71 -10.92 -7.23 14.88
C VAL A 71 -12.14 -6.38 15.18
N LEU A 72 -12.01 -5.41 16.08
CA LEU A 72 -13.12 -4.51 16.42
C LEU A 72 -13.48 -3.60 15.22
N GLY A 73 -12.48 -3.11 14.50
CA GLY A 73 -12.67 -2.23 13.34
C GLY A 73 -13.61 -2.81 12.28
N PRO A 74 -13.36 -4.03 11.75
CA PRO A 74 -14.25 -4.66 10.77
C PRO A 74 -15.65 -4.91 11.30
N LEU A 75 -15.81 -5.29 12.56
CA LEU A 75 -17.13 -5.53 13.16
C LEU A 75 -17.97 -4.24 13.20
N VAL A 76 -17.36 -3.13 13.63
CA VAL A 76 -18.02 -1.82 13.64
C VAL A 76 -18.34 -1.36 12.22
N LEU A 77 -17.35 -1.42 11.31
CA LEU A 77 -17.56 -0.97 9.94
C LEU A 77 -18.59 -1.84 9.21
N PHE A 78 -18.54 -3.16 9.35
CA PHE A 78 -19.54 -4.08 8.79
C PHE A 78 -20.95 -3.71 9.26
N SER A 79 -21.13 -3.49 10.57
CA SER A 79 -22.43 -3.13 11.13
C SER A 79 -22.93 -1.77 10.62
N MET A 80 -22.03 -0.78 10.49
CA MET A 80 -22.36 0.53 9.92
C MET A 80 -22.81 0.42 8.46
N LEU A 81 -22.10 -0.35 7.63
CA LEU A 81 -22.42 -0.53 6.22
C LEU A 81 -23.74 -1.26 6.01
N MET A 82 -24.04 -2.28 6.82
CA MET A 82 -25.31 -2.98 6.77
C MET A 82 -26.49 -2.09 7.21
N ALA A 83 -26.26 -1.19 8.17
CA ALA A 83 -27.28 -0.32 8.76
C ALA A 83 -27.26 1.12 8.21
N GLN A 84 -26.55 1.41 7.08
CA GLN A 84 -26.35 2.79 6.65
C GLN A 84 -27.64 3.56 6.33
N ASN A 85 -28.73 2.87 5.97
CA ASN A 85 -30.04 3.48 5.75
C ASN A 85 -30.67 4.07 7.02
N LEU A 86 -30.19 3.67 8.21
CA LEU A 86 -30.61 4.19 9.52
C LEU A 86 -29.68 5.30 10.04
N LEU A 87 -28.55 5.52 9.38
CA LEU A 87 -27.52 6.46 9.81
C LEU A 87 -27.75 7.86 9.23
N PRO A 88 -27.27 8.92 9.89
CA PRO A 88 -27.40 10.29 9.39
C PRO A 88 -26.55 10.54 8.14
N LEU A 89 -26.68 11.73 7.54
CA LEU A 89 -25.91 12.15 6.37
C LEU A 89 -26.06 11.19 5.17
N ASN A 90 -27.27 10.72 4.92
CA ASN A 90 -27.65 9.91 3.76
C ASN A 90 -28.71 10.63 2.92
N PRO A 91 -28.35 11.75 2.25
CA PRO A 91 -29.33 12.58 1.52
C PRO A 91 -29.93 11.86 0.30
N GLN A 92 -29.25 10.86 -0.27
CA GLN A 92 -29.72 10.04 -1.38
C GLN A 92 -30.56 8.83 -0.92
N GLN A 93 -30.74 8.63 0.40
CA GLN A 93 -31.47 7.51 0.99
C GLN A 93 -30.97 6.13 0.49
N LEU A 94 -29.63 6.00 0.38
CA LEU A 94 -28.99 4.76 -0.07
C LEU A 94 -29.27 3.61 0.91
N PRO A 95 -29.59 2.41 0.43
CA PRO A 95 -29.89 1.25 1.28
C PRO A 95 -28.63 0.72 1.97
N GLY A 96 -28.80 -0.16 2.96
CA GLY A 96 -27.71 -0.95 3.51
C GLY A 96 -27.09 -1.88 2.48
N LEU A 97 -25.79 -2.16 2.62
CA LEU A 97 -25.07 -3.06 1.72
C LEU A 97 -25.49 -4.52 1.96
N SER A 98 -25.34 -5.36 0.92
CA SER A 98 -25.44 -6.81 1.09
C SER A 98 -24.35 -7.32 2.03
N TRP A 99 -24.60 -8.39 2.78
CA TRP A 99 -23.66 -8.90 3.79
C TRP A 99 -22.27 -9.22 3.25
N HIS A 100 -22.17 -9.81 2.05
CA HIS A 100 -20.88 -10.15 1.44
C HIS A 100 -20.09 -8.92 1.00
N LEU A 101 -20.78 -7.89 0.48
CA LEU A 101 -20.15 -6.63 0.10
C LEU A 101 -19.72 -5.85 1.33
N ALA A 102 -20.55 -5.79 2.38
CA ALA A 102 -20.21 -5.15 3.66
C ALA A 102 -19.02 -5.85 4.33
N LEU A 103 -18.96 -7.19 4.29
CA LEU A 103 -17.84 -7.97 4.82
C LEU A 103 -16.54 -7.67 4.05
N ASN A 104 -16.60 -7.72 2.72
CA ASN A 104 -15.44 -7.42 1.87
C ASN A 104 -14.92 -6.01 2.14
N THR A 105 -15.81 -5.02 2.13
CA THR A 105 -15.46 -3.62 2.39
C THR A 105 -14.85 -3.41 3.78
N ALA A 106 -15.45 -4.01 4.81
CA ALA A 106 -14.96 -3.89 6.17
C ALA A 106 -13.55 -4.48 6.35
N VAL A 107 -13.32 -5.68 5.84
CA VAL A 107 -12.00 -6.32 5.85
C VAL A 107 -11.01 -5.51 5.02
N SER A 108 -11.41 -5.07 3.83
CA SER A 108 -10.58 -4.30 2.90
C SER A 108 -10.04 -3.02 3.53
N PHE A 109 -10.88 -2.22 4.16
CA PHE A 109 -10.45 -0.95 4.76
C PHE A 109 -9.63 -1.13 6.04
N VAL A 110 -9.91 -2.14 6.83
CA VAL A 110 -9.13 -2.44 8.04
C VAL A 110 -7.76 -3.03 7.73
N THR A 111 -7.63 -3.79 6.65
CA THR A 111 -6.34 -4.35 6.20
C THR A 111 -5.49 -3.36 5.40
N ASN A 112 -5.93 -2.13 5.21
CA ASN A 112 -5.30 -1.09 4.39
C ASN A 112 -5.29 -1.40 2.89
N THR A 113 -6.14 -2.31 2.44
CA THR A 113 -6.25 -2.68 1.02
C THR A 113 -7.09 -1.69 0.25
N ASN A 114 -8.22 -1.32 0.80
CA ASN A 114 -9.23 -0.44 0.20
C ASN A 114 -9.77 -0.92 -1.16
N TRP A 115 -9.77 -2.24 -1.39
CA TRP A 115 -10.51 -2.82 -2.52
C TRP A 115 -11.99 -2.49 -2.42
N GLN A 116 -12.58 -2.02 -3.52
CA GLN A 116 -13.99 -1.64 -3.60
C GLN A 116 -14.66 -2.37 -4.77
N SER A 117 -15.56 -3.32 -4.48
CA SER A 117 -16.37 -3.99 -5.50
C SER A 117 -17.66 -3.20 -5.82
N TYR A 118 -17.64 -1.88 -5.69
CA TYR A 118 -18.78 -0.97 -5.87
C TYR A 118 -18.32 0.43 -6.28
N ALA A 119 -19.22 1.22 -6.85
CA ALA A 119 -19.03 2.65 -7.07
C ALA A 119 -19.44 3.40 -5.80
N GLY A 120 -18.51 4.14 -5.18
CA GLY A 120 -18.71 4.77 -3.88
C GLY A 120 -19.84 5.80 -3.89
N GLU A 121 -19.91 6.63 -4.92
CA GLU A 121 -20.90 7.68 -5.12
C GLU A 121 -22.34 7.18 -5.27
N THR A 122 -22.54 5.94 -5.70
CA THR A 122 -23.89 5.35 -5.87
C THR A 122 -24.25 4.34 -4.78
N THR A 123 -23.30 4.02 -3.88
CA THR A 123 -23.48 2.91 -2.93
C THR A 123 -23.37 3.37 -1.47
N LEU A 124 -22.54 4.39 -1.17
CA LEU A 124 -22.22 4.77 0.20
C LEU A 124 -22.71 6.16 0.57
N SER A 125 -23.35 6.25 1.75
CA SER A 125 -23.73 7.53 2.37
C SER A 125 -22.49 8.30 2.82
N TYR A 126 -22.63 9.62 3.00
CA TYR A 126 -21.54 10.46 3.52
C TYR A 126 -21.07 10.00 4.90
N PHE A 127 -22.01 9.57 5.77
CA PHE A 127 -21.65 9.06 7.07
C PHE A 127 -20.78 7.80 6.98
N SER A 128 -21.14 6.86 6.11
CA SER A 128 -20.35 5.66 5.86
C SER A 128 -18.96 5.99 5.32
N GLN A 129 -18.85 6.96 4.40
CA GLN A 129 -17.59 7.44 3.86
C GLN A 129 -16.70 8.11 4.93
N MET A 130 -17.27 8.99 5.76
CA MET A 130 -16.52 9.77 6.76
C MET A 130 -16.20 8.96 8.02
N ALA A 131 -17.23 8.53 8.74
CA ALA A 131 -17.10 7.86 10.03
C ALA A 131 -16.69 6.39 9.90
N GLY A 132 -16.99 5.77 8.76
CA GLY A 132 -16.58 4.42 8.43
C GLY A 132 -15.23 4.38 7.75
N LEU A 133 -15.20 4.63 6.45
CA LEU A 133 -14.03 4.39 5.61
C LEU A 133 -12.85 5.30 5.96
N THR A 134 -13.05 6.61 6.08
CA THR A 134 -11.97 7.56 6.38
C THR A 134 -11.33 7.29 7.74
N VAL A 135 -12.11 6.93 8.77
CA VAL A 135 -11.56 6.55 10.08
C VAL A 135 -10.67 5.30 9.97
N GLN A 136 -11.11 4.30 9.20
CA GLN A 136 -10.29 3.09 8.98
C GLN A 136 -9.00 3.40 8.20
N ASN A 137 -9.02 4.36 7.28
CA ASN A 137 -7.80 4.79 6.59
C ASN A 137 -6.73 5.30 7.57
N PHE A 138 -7.11 6.05 8.61
CA PHE A 138 -6.18 6.45 9.67
C PHE A 138 -5.70 5.26 10.50
N LEU A 139 -6.61 4.40 10.96
CA LEU A 139 -6.29 3.32 11.89
C LEU A 139 -5.47 2.21 11.22
N SER A 140 -5.79 1.85 9.98
CA SER A 140 -5.05 0.84 9.22
C SER A 140 -3.63 1.27 8.86
N ALA A 141 -3.44 2.56 8.52
CA ALA A 141 -2.14 3.17 8.32
C ALA A 141 -1.33 3.21 9.63
N ALA A 142 -1.95 3.67 10.73
CA ALA A 142 -1.30 3.69 12.05
C ALA A 142 -0.86 2.29 12.50
N THR A 143 -1.66 1.25 12.21
CA THR A 143 -1.31 -0.15 12.48
C THR A 143 0.00 -0.55 11.79
N GLY A 144 0.17 -0.27 10.50
CA GLY A 144 1.39 -0.59 9.76
C GLY A 144 2.62 0.12 10.32
N ILE A 145 2.47 1.40 10.65
CA ILE A 145 3.55 2.22 11.24
C ILE A 145 3.90 1.73 12.65
N ALA A 146 2.92 1.33 13.48
CA ALA A 146 3.18 0.80 14.82
C ALA A 146 3.98 -0.51 14.78
N VAL A 147 3.69 -1.40 13.83
CA VAL A 147 4.44 -2.65 13.64
C VAL A 147 5.90 -2.39 13.29
N ILE A 148 6.19 -1.46 12.35
CA ILE A 148 7.60 -1.13 12.03
C ILE A 148 8.30 -0.40 13.18
N PHE A 149 7.59 0.37 14.01
CA PHE A 149 8.16 0.96 15.22
C PHE A 149 8.63 -0.14 16.18
N ALA A 150 7.79 -1.13 16.44
CA ALA A 150 8.13 -2.28 17.28
C ALA A 150 9.33 -3.06 16.73
N LEU A 151 9.36 -3.35 15.43
CA LEU A 151 10.47 -4.06 14.79
C LEU A 151 11.77 -3.25 14.84
N THR A 152 11.72 -1.94 14.61
CA THR A 152 12.89 -1.06 14.67
C THR A 152 13.48 -1.02 16.10
N ARG A 153 12.63 -0.92 17.13
CA ARG A 153 13.05 -1.02 18.53
C ARG A 153 13.71 -2.37 18.82
N ALA A 154 13.21 -3.45 18.22
CA ALA A 154 13.79 -4.78 18.42
C ALA A 154 15.23 -4.89 17.89
N PHE A 155 15.62 -4.13 16.88
CA PHE A 155 17.00 -4.08 16.41
C PHE A 155 17.94 -3.29 17.34
N THR A 156 17.43 -2.26 18.02
CA THR A 156 18.26 -1.37 18.85
C THR A 156 18.33 -1.77 20.30
N ARG A 157 17.29 -2.38 20.85
CA ARG A 157 17.23 -2.86 22.23
C ARG A 157 17.96 -4.21 22.35
N GLN A 158 18.53 -4.49 23.52
CA GLN A 158 19.24 -5.74 23.81
C GLN A 158 18.87 -6.28 25.19
N SER A 159 18.79 -7.60 25.30
CA SER A 159 18.50 -8.29 26.57
C SER A 159 17.24 -7.76 27.27
N MET A 160 16.24 -7.37 26.48
CA MET A 160 14.94 -6.89 26.94
C MET A 160 13.85 -7.83 26.42
N ASP A 161 12.63 -7.69 26.93
CA ASP A 161 11.44 -8.42 26.48
C ASP A 161 10.32 -7.50 25.98
N THR A 162 10.51 -6.18 26.10
CA THR A 162 9.50 -5.17 25.77
C THR A 162 9.82 -4.43 24.47
N LEU A 163 8.76 -4.05 23.72
CA LEU A 163 8.84 -3.36 22.42
C LEU A 163 8.23 -1.96 22.43
N GLY A 164 7.77 -1.46 23.57
CA GLY A 164 6.99 -0.23 23.70
C GLY A 164 5.52 -0.52 24.01
N ASN A 165 4.64 0.42 23.75
CA ASN A 165 3.21 0.28 24.01
C ASN A 165 2.41 0.56 22.73
N ALA A 166 1.64 -0.44 22.25
CA ALA A 166 0.88 -0.36 21.02
C ALA A 166 -0.15 0.78 21.00
N TRP A 167 -0.87 1.00 22.11
CA TRP A 167 -1.88 2.06 22.19
C TRP A 167 -1.26 3.45 22.15
N VAL A 168 -0.12 3.63 22.85
CA VAL A 168 0.63 4.89 22.80
C VAL A 168 1.14 5.16 21.39
N ASP A 169 1.70 4.16 20.73
CA ASP A 169 2.19 4.28 19.35
C ASP A 169 1.05 4.62 18.38
N LEU A 170 -0.08 3.91 18.43
CA LEU A 170 -1.24 4.15 17.58
C LEU A 170 -1.78 5.58 17.73
N VAL A 171 -1.93 6.06 18.97
CA VAL A 171 -2.43 7.41 19.23
C VAL A 171 -1.44 8.46 18.76
N ARG A 172 -0.13 8.30 19.06
CA ARG A 172 0.89 9.24 18.61
C ARG A 172 1.00 9.32 17.09
N ILE A 173 1.02 8.19 16.41
CA ILE A 173 1.07 8.12 14.94
C ILE A 173 -0.16 8.82 14.36
N THR A 174 -1.34 8.50 14.86
CA THR A 174 -2.59 9.08 14.34
C THR A 174 -2.64 10.59 14.57
N LEU A 175 -2.47 11.05 15.82
CA LEU A 175 -2.70 12.45 16.18
C LEU A 175 -1.53 13.38 15.84
N TRP A 176 -0.29 12.89 15.82
CA TRP A 176 0.89 13.74 15.64
C TRP A 176 1.52 13.65 14.24
N ILE A 177 1.21 12.59 13.49
CA ILE A 177 1.74 12.40 12.13
C ILE A 177 0.61 12.44 11.11
N LEU A 178 -0.35 11.49 11.18
CA LEU A 178 -1.33 11.33 10.12
C LEU A 178 -2.32 12.49 10.06
N VAL A 179 -2.94 12.86 11.18
CA VAL A 179 -3.96 13.92 11.19
C VAL A 179 -3.42 15.29 10.77
N PRO A 180 -2.29 15.80 11.30
CA PRO A 180 -1.78 17.11 10.91
C PRO A 180 -1.40 17.18 9.43
N ILE A 181 -0.71 16.15 8.92
CA ILE A 181 -0.29 16.13 7.51
C ILE A 181 -1.50 15.96 6.59
N ALA A 182 -2.43 15.05 6.92
CA ALA A 182 -3.66 14.88 6.15
C ALA A 182 -4.52 16.15 6.11
N LEU A 183 -4.59 16.90 7.23
CA LEU A 183 -5.30 18.17 7.28
C LEU A 183 -4.68 19.21 6.34
N LEU A 184 -3.36 19.35 6.33
CA LEU A 184 -2.66 20.26 5.41
C LEU A 184 -2.88 19.88 3.94
N ILE A 185 -2.81 18.58 3.62
CA ILE A 185 -3.07 18.07 2.28
C ILE A 185 -4.54 18.31 1.88
N ALA A 186 -5.50 18.08 2.79
CA ALA A 186 -6.92 18.31 2.53
C ALA A 186 -7.22 19.79 2.24
N LEU A 187 -6.66 20.69 3.03
CA LEU A 187 -6.80 22.15 2.80
C LEU A 187 -6.22 22.56 1.44
N PHE A 188 -5.07 22.00 1.08
CA PHE A 188 -4.48 22.23 -0.24
C PHE A 188 -5.37 21.68 -1.36
N PHE A 189 -5.93 20.47 -1.22
CA PHE A 189 -6.83 19.90 -2.23
C PHE A 189 -8.10 20.72 -2.39
N ILE A 190 -8.70 21.21 -1.28
CA ILE A 190 -9.87 22.12 -1.33
C ILE A 190 -9.51 23.41 -2.07
N GLN A 191 -8.36 24.00 -1.78
CA GLN A 191 -7.89 25.21 -2.47
C GLN A 191 -7.72 24.99 -3.98
N GLN A 192 -7.32 23.79 -4.39
CA GLN A 192 -7.16 23.42 -5.80
C GLN A 192 -8.48 23.03 -6.50
N GLY A 193 -9.59 22.98 -5.77
CA GLY A 193 -10.92 22.68 -6.31
C GLY A 193 -11.43 21.26 -6.08
N ALA A 194 -10.75 20.45 -5.25
CA ALA A 194 -11.31 19.18 -4.83
C ALA A 194 -12.56 19.38 -3.96
N LEU A 195 -13.56 18.56 -4.17
CA LEU A 195 -14.86 18.71 -3.54
C LEU A 195 -14.81 18.44 -2.03
N GLN A 196 -15.45 19.32 -1.23
CA GLN A 196 -15.59 19.11 0.21
C GLN A 196 -16.88 19.76 0.72
N ASN A 197 -17.96 19.00 0.75
CA ASN A 197 -19.25 19.44 1.30
C ASN A 197 -20.11 18.26 1.75
N VAL A 198 -21.30 18.53 2.23
CA VAL A 198 -22.32 17.53 2.62
C VAL A 198 -23.68 17.86 1.97
N LEU A 199 -23.66 18.58 0.86
CA LEU A 199 -24.87 18.93 0.11
C LEU A 199 -25.45 17.67 -0.57
N PRO A 200 -26.77 17.64 -0.80
CA PRO A 200 -27.36 16.64 -1.67
C PRO A 200 -26.79 16.72 -3.09
N TYR A 201 -26.81 15.62 -3.83
CA TYR A 201 -26.40 15.60 -5.22
C TYR A 201 -27.18 16.62 -6.03
N GLN A 202 -26.49 17.30 -6.95
CA GLN A 202 -27.06 18.41 -7.70
C GLN A 202 -27.58 17.94 -9.06
N PRO A 203 -28.86 18.16 -9.38
CA PRO A 203 -29.35 17.88 -10.73
C PRO A 203 -28.81 18.94 -11.71
N ILE A 204 -28.16 18.50 -12.75
CA ILE A 204 -27.66 19.35 -13.84
C ILE A 204 -28.23 18.85 -15.18
N THR A 205 -28.19 19.73 -16.17
CA THR A 205 -28.54 19.37 -17.55
C THR A 205 -27.27 19.48 -18.39
N THR A 206 -26.91 18.42 -19.10
CA THR A 206 -25.76 18.39 -20.00
C THR A 206 -25.98 19.28 -21.21
N LEU A 207 -24.92 19.53 -21.99
CA LEU A 207 -25.01 20.31 -23.24
C LEU A 207 -25.96 19.66 -24.26
N GLU A 208 -26.09 18.33 -24.22
CA GLU A 208 -27.03 17.59 -25.07
C GLU A 208 -28.47 17.53 -24.52
N GLY A 209 -28.75 18.24 -23.41
CA GLY A 209 -30.07 18.30 -22.81
C GLY A 209 -30.42 17.12 -21.90
N VAL A 210 -29.50 16.19 -21.63
CA VAL A 210 -29.71 15.05 -20.74
C VAL A 210 -29.61 15.48 -19.28
N LYS A 211 -30.56 15.05 -18.45
CA LYS A 211 -30.49 15.27 -17.00
C LYS A 211 -29.48 14.33 -16.37
N GLN A 212 -28.57 14.87 -15.60
CA GLN A 212 -27.54 14.15 -14.85
C GLN A 212 -27.58 14.57 -13.40
N LEU A 213 -27.28 13.64 -12.50
CA LEU A 213 -27.14 13.90 -11.07
C LEU A 213 -25.65 13.99 -10.74
N LEU A 214 -25.19 15.19 -10.39
CA LEU A 214 -23.80 15.45 -10.07
C LEU A 214 -23.54 15.08 -8.61
N PRO A 215 -22.68 14.08 -8.32
CA PRO A 215 -22.36 13.69 -6.95
C PRO A 215 -21.65 14.80 -6.19
N MET A 216 -22.04 14.98 -4.92
CA MET A 216 -21.41 15.86 -3.94
C MET A 216 -20.80 15.02 -2.81
N GLY A 217 -20.02 15.62 -1.91
CA GLY A 217 -19.55 14.89 -0.74
C GLY A 217 -18.28 15.42 -0.09
N PRO A 218 -17.86 14.82 1.01
CA PRO A 218 -16.64 15.15 1.77
C PRO A 218 -15.41 14.48 1.16
N VAL A 219 -15.07 14.81 -0.09
CA VAL A 219 -14.08 14.11 -0.91
C VAL A 219 -12.64 14.44 -0.51
N ALA A 220 -12.28 15.73 -0.41
CA ALA A 220 -10.90 16.16 -0.20
C ALA A 220 -10.29 15.64 1.11
N SER A 221 -11.07 15.53 2.18
CA SER A 221 -10.60 15.01 3.47
C SER A 221 -10.31 13.51 3.40
N GLN A 222 -11.13 12.73 2.69
CA GLN A 222 -10.87 11.32 2.46
C GLN A 222 -9.65 11.12 1.55
N GLU A 223 -9.57 11.89 0.46
CA GLU A 223 -8.47 11.84 -0.49
C GLU A 223 -7.11 12.11 0.16
N ALA A 224 -7.04 13.06 1.07
CA ALA A 224 -5.80 13.40 1.77
C ALA A 224 -5.23 12.22 2.58
N ILE A 225 -6.05 11.56 3.40
CA ILE A 225 -5.59 10.40 4.18
C ILE A 225 -5.46 9.16 3.31
N LYS A 226 -6.30 8.96 2.31
CA LYS A 226 -6.22 7.88 1.33
C LYS A 226 -4.83 7.81 0.70
N MET A 227 -4.25 8.96 0.34
CA MET A 227 -2.92 9.04 -0.24
C MET A 227 -1.82 8.92 0.81
N LEU A 228 -1.91 9.70 1.89
CA LEU A 228 -0.90 9.72 2.96
C LEU A 228 -0.76 8.37 3.67
N GLY A 229 -1.88 7.68 3.88
CA GLY A 229 -1.95 6.37 4.52
C GLY A 229 -1.70 5.18 3.59
N THR A 230 -1.39 5.44 2.30
CA THR A 230 -1.29 4.42 1.25
C THR A 230 -2.50 3.48 1.23
N ASN A 231 -3.70 4.05 1.28
CA ASN A 231 -4.96 3.31 1.36
C ASN A 231 -5.54 3.02 -0.03
N GLY A 232 -5.75 4.07 -0.85
CA GLY A 232 -6.09 3.97 -2.27
C GLY A 232 -7.57 3.91 -2.64
N GLY A 233 -8.48 3.56 -1.75
CA GLY A 233 -9.92 3.55 -2.03
C GLY A 233 -10.47 4.95 -2.26
N GLY A 234 -11.24 5.15 -3.32
CA GLY A 234 -11.79 6.43 -3.73
C GLY A 234 -13.23 6.69 -3.25
N PHE A 235 -13.59 7.96 -3.18
CA PHE A 235 -14.97 8.39 -3.03
C PHE A 235 -15.78 8.03 -4.29
N PHE A 236 -15.17 8.26 -5.46
CA PHE A 236 -15.73 7.96 -6.77
C PHE A 236 -15.19 6.65 -7.33
N ASN A 237 -15.98 5.98 -8.18
CA ASN A 237 -15.54 4.76 -8.86
C ASN A 237 -14.31 5.00 -9.75
N ALA A 238 -14.25 6.16 -10.41
CA ALA A 238 -13.10 6.55 -11.22
C ALA A 238 -11.84 6.85 -10.38
N ASN A 239 -11.96 6.84 -9.05
CA ASN A 239 -10.87 7.09 -8.11
C ASN A 239 -10.17 8.44 -8.42
N SER A 240 -8.88 8.54 -8.31
CA SER A 240 -8.11 9.78 -8.57
C SER A 240 -8.07 10.21 -10.05
N ALA A 241 -8.70 9.48 -10.97
CA ALA A 241 -9.01 9.97 -12.31
C ALA A 241 -10.19 10.96 -12.29
N HIS A 242 -11.05 10.91 -11.27
CA HIS A 242 -12.20 11.82 -11.17
C HIS A 242 -11.75 13.25 -10.88
N PRO A 243 -12.27 14.28 -11.63
CA PRO A 243 -11.87 15.67 -11.42
C PRO A 243 -12.12 16.23 -10.01
N PHE A 244 -13.11 15.70 -9.29
CA PHE A 244 -13.41 16.14 -7.92
C PHE A 244 -12.46 15.55 -6.85
N GLU A 245 -11.76 14.46 -7.16
CA GLU A 245 -10.69 13.94 -6.31
C GLU A 245 -9.33 14.55 -6.67
N ASN A 246 -9.08 14.77 -7.98
CA ASN A 246 -7.78 15.18 -8.50
C ASN A 246 -7.95 16.23 -9.61
N PRO A 247 -8.26 17.50 -9.26
CA PRO A 247 -8.64 18.52 -10.23
C PRO A 247 -7.48 19.05 -11.09
N THR A 248 -6.25 19.07 -10.58
CA THR A 248 -5.11 19.75 -11.22
C THR A 248 -3.85 18.86 -11.30
N ALA A 249 -2.90 19.25 -12.14
CA ALA A 249 -1.57 18.59 -12.18
C ALA A 249 -0.81 18.72 -10.84
N LEU A 250 -1.06 19.80 -10.07
CA LEU A 250 -0.45 19.98 -8.75
C LEU A 250 -1.07 19.04 -7.73
N THR A 251 -2.38 18.82 -7.74
CA THR A 251 -3.01 17.81 -6.87
C THR A 251 -2.49 16.44 -7.18
N ASN A 252 -2.33 16.09 -8.45
CA ASN A 252 -1.77 14.81 -8.86
C ASN A 252 -0.32 14.62 -8.36
N LEU A 253 0.52 15.64 -8.45
CA LEU A 253 1.88 15.59 -7.90
C LEU A 253 1.87 15.39 -6.39
N VAL A 254 1.03 16.14 -5.65
CA VAL A 254 0.93 16.03 -4.19
C VAL A 254 0.39 14.67 -3.78
N GLN A 255 -0.55 14.08 -4.53
CA GLN A 255 -1.03 12.71 -4.31
C GLN A 255 0.12 11.71 -4.39
N MET A 256 0.90 11.71 -5.47
CA MET A 256 2.06 10.81 -5.62
C MET A 256 3.10 11.01 -4.51
N LEU A 257 3.40 12.27 -4.15
CA LEU A 257 4.33 12.57 -3.06
C LEU A 257 3.79 12.08 -1.71
N ALA A 258 2.51 12.25 -1.43
CA ALA A 258 1.87 11.79 -0.20
C ALA A 258 1.95 10.26 -0.05
N ILE A 259 1.75 9.50 -1.13
CA ILE A 259 1.88 8.04 -1.15
C ILE A 259 3.28 7.61 -0.69
N PHE A 260 4.34 8.22 -1.19
CA PHE A 260 5.72 7.82 -0.86
C PHE A 260 6.32 8.53 0.36
N LEU A 261 5.67 9.56 0.90
CA LEU A 261 6.21 10.42 1.95
C LEU A 261 6.59 9.64 3.22
N ILE A 262 5.64 8.95 3.82
CA ILE A 262 5.87 8.21 5.06
C ILE A 262 6.77 6.98 4.84
N PRO A 263 6.60 6.14 3.82
CA PRO A 263 7.53 5.05 3.51
C PRO A 263 8.99 5.52 3.39
N THR A 264 9.23 6.60 2.66
CA THR A 264 10.58 7.19 2.52
C THR A 264 11.11 7.74 3.84
N ALA A 265 10.27 8.46 4.59
CA ALA A 265 10.63 9.01 5.90
C ALA A 265 10.99 7.91 6.92
N LEU A 266 10.32 6.76 6.87
CA LEU A 266 10.61 5.60 7.70
C LEU A 266 12.00 5.01 7.40
N CYS A 267 12.46 5.02 6.15
CA CYS A 267 13.84 4.61 5.82
C CYS A 267 14.88 5.54 6.47
N PHE A 268 14.65 6.86 6.46
CA PHE A 268 15.51 7.81 7.17
C PHE A 268 15.45 7.61 8.67
N ALA A 269 14.24 7.47 9.24
CA ALA A 269 14.03 7.22 10.66
C ALA A 269 14.71 5.93 11.13
N PHE A 270 14.62 4.85 10.36
CA PHE A 270 15.29 3.58 10.65
C PHE A 270 16.81 3.79 10.78
N GLY A 271 17.43 4.45 9.80
CA GLY A 271 18.87 4.73 9.84
C GLY A 271 19.31 5.58 11.05
N ASP A 272 18.51 6.58 11.43
CA ASP A 272 18.79 7.44 12.59
C ASP A 272 18.60 6.66 13.92
N VAL A 273 17.57 5.82 14.04
CA VAL A 273 17.27 5.04 15.26
C VAL A 273 18.29 3.92 15.50
N VAL A 274 18.71 3.22 14.44
CA VAL A 274 19.73 2.15 14.58
C VAL A 274 21.15 2.70 14.73
N GLY A 275 21.34 4.03 14.68
CA GLY A 275 22.64 4.69 14.87
C GLY A 275 23.58 4.59 13.65
N ASP A 276 23.12 4.03 12.52
CA ASP A 276 23.88 3.97 11.27
C ASP A 276 23.01 4.39 10.07
N ARG A 277 23.14 5.65 9.69
CA ARG A 277 22.41 6.23 8.56
C ARG A 277 22.66 5.53 7.22
N ARG A 278 23.75 4.77 7.10
CA ARG A 278 24.07 4.01 5.89
C ARG A 278 23.04 2.89 5.67
N GLN A 279 22.51 2.30 6.74
CA GLN A 279 21.48 1.25 6.67
C GLN A 279 20.20 1.76 6.00
N GLY A 280 19.64 2.87 6.51
CA GLY A 280 18.45 3.48 5.90
C GLY A 280 18.66 3.92 4.44
N ARG A 281 19.85 4.48 4.13
CA ARG A 281 20.21 4.85 2.75
C ARG A 281 20.35 3.64 1.83
N THR A 282 20.88 2.53 2.30
CA THR A 282 21.01 1.29 1.53
C THR A 282 19.64 0.75 1.12
N LEU A 283 18.68 0.71 2.06
CA LEU A 283 17.30 0.33 1.75
C LEU A 283 16.68 1.27 0.73
N LEU A 284 16.83 2.58 0.93
CA LEU A 284 16.28 3.60 0.03
C LEU A 284 16.87 3.51 -1.37
N TRP A 285 18.17 3.23 -1.51
CA TRP A 285 18.81 3.02 -2.82
C TRP A 285 18.30 1.76 -3.52
N ALA A 286 18.15 0.64 -2.80
CA ALA A 286 17.60 -0.59 -3.37
C ALA A 286 16.18 -0.37 -3.91
N MET A 287 15.32 0.24 -3.09
CA MET A 287 13.95 0.58 -3.49
C MET A 287 13.91 1.53 -4.68
N SER A 288 14.72 2.60 -4.67
CA SER A 288 14.74 3.61 -5.73
C SER A 288 15.21 3.05 -7.08
N LEU A 289 16.21 2.16 -7.07
CA LEU A 289 16.70 1.55 -8.30
C LEU A 289 15.65 0.65 -8.95
N ILE A 290 14.98 -0.21 -8.17
CA ILE A 290 13.87 -1.04 -8.68
C ILE A 290 12.75 -0.13 -9.23
N PHE A 291 12.35 0.89 -8.46
CA PHE A 291 11.32 1.84 -8.85
C PHE A 291 11.62 2.51 -10.20
N VAL A 292 12.81 3.08 -10.35
CA VAL A 292 13.22 3.79 -11.59
C VAL A 292 13.17 2.85 -12.79
N ILE A 293 13.66 1.62 -12.65
CA ILE A 293 13.62 0.61 -13.72
C ILE A 293 12.15 0.30 -14.07
N CYS A 294 11.29 0.06 -13.09
CA CYS A 294 9.88 -0.23 -13.32
C CYS A 294 9.16 0.92 -14.04
N VAL A 295 9.36 2.17 -13.60
CA VAL A 295 8.78 3.35 -14.28
C VAL A 295 9.26 3.45 -15.72
N ALA A 296 10.56 3.24 -15.96
CA ALA A 296 11.12 3.29 -17.32
C ALA A 296 10.51 2.22 -18.23
N VAL A 297 10.28 1.01 -17.72
CA VAL A 297 9.66 -0.09 -18.48
C VAL A 297 8.21 0.24 -18.83
N VAL A 298 7.42 0.71 -17.87
CA VAL A 298 6.02 1.08 -18.14
C VAL A 298 5.94 2.24 -19.14
N MET A 299 6.71 3.30 -18.92
CA MET A 299 6.73 4.43 -19.86
C MET A 299 7.14 4.00 -21.27
N TRP A 300 8.13 3.11 -21.38
CA TRP A 300 8.55 2.57 -22.68
C TRP A 300 7.43 1.77 -23.32
N ALA A 301 6.78 0.86 -22.60
CA ALA A 301 5.71 0.02 -23.13
C ALA A 301 4.50 0.85 -23.59
N GLU A 302 4.05 1.82 -22.78
CA GLU A 302 2.87 2.62 -23.10
C GLU A 302 3.08 3.64 -24.23
N VAL A 303 4.33 4.07 -24.45
CA VAL A 303 4.68 4.97 -25.55
C VAL A 303 4.77 4.23 -26.90
N GLN A 304 4.91 2.89 -26.93
CA GLN A 304 4.89 2.11 -28.18
C GLN A 304 3.47 2.00 -28.80
N GLY A 305 2.43 2.38 -28.05
CA GLY A 305 1.05 2.21 -28.47
C GLY A 305 0.54 0.77 -28.24
N ASN A 306 -0.75 0.57 -28.52
CA ASN A 306 -1.38 -0.74 -28.39
C ASN A 306 -1.58 -1.36 -29.79
N PRO A 307 -0.88 -2.47 -30.15
CA PRO A 307 -0.99 -3.09 -31.47
C PRO A 307 -2.42 -3.48 -31.85
N HIS A 308 -3.23 -3.86 -30.86
CA HIS A 308 -4.64 -4.25 -31.09
C HIS A 308 -5.48 -3.07 -31.57
N LEU A 309 -5.32 -1.89 -30.95
CA LEU A 309 -6.00 -0.67 -31.38
C LEU A 309 -5.55 -0.21 -32.76
N MET A 310 -4.26 -0.38 -33.09
CA MET A 310 -3.71 -0.09 -34.43
C MET A 310 -4.35 -0.98 -35.51
N GLN A 311 -4.51 -2.27 -35.23
CA GLN A 311 -5.19 -3.21 -36.15
C GLN A 311 -6.65 -2.84 -36.40
N LEU A 312 -7.33 -2.23 -35.41
CA LEU A 312 -8.71 -1.73 -35.55
C LEU A 312 -8.79 -0.37 -36.26
N GLY A 313 -7.67 0.19 -36.72
CA GLY A 313 -7.62 1.47 -37.45
C GLY A 313 -7.62 2.70 -36.54
N ALA A 314 -7.43 2.56 -35.23
CA ALA A 314 -7.25 3.69 -34.35
C ALA A 314 -5.85 4.31 -34.56
N ASP A 315 -5.76 5.66 -34.55
CA ASP A 315 -4.48 6.36 -34.54
C ASP A 315 -3.88 6.28 -33.14
N SER A 316 -3.11 5.23 -32.88
CA SER A 316 -2.60 4.88 -31.56
C SER A 316 -1.08 4.79 -31.50
N ASN A 317 -0.39 5.84 -31.98
CA ASN A 317 1.07 5.96 -31.78
C ASN A 317 1.50 5.98 -30.30
N ILE A 318 0.55 6.19 -29.38
CA ILE A 318 0.73 6.21 -27.92
C ILE A 318 -0.52 5.58 -27.30
N ASN A 319 -0.36 4.70 -26.31
CA ASN A 319 -1.51 4.09 -25.63
C ASN A 319 -2.16 5.06 -24.65
N MET A 320 -3.21 5.74 -25.10
CA MET A 320 -4.04 6.64 -24.27
C MET A 320 -5.34 5.99 -23.77
N GLU A 321 -5.60 4.74 -24.16
CA GLU A 321 -6.77 4.01 -23.65
C GLU A 321 -6.79 3.99 -22.12
N GLY A 322 -7.95 4.25 -21.54
CA GLY A 322 -8.15 4.24 -20.08
C GLY A 322 -7.31 5.26 -19.31
N LYS A 323 -6.68 6.23 -19.96
CA LYS A 323 -5.84 7.27 -19.35
C LYS A 323 -6.46 8.65 -19.48
N GLU A 324 -6.35 9.44 -18.41
CA GLU A 324 -6.82 10.82 -18.39
C GLU A 324 -5.97 11.71 -19.30
N SER A 325 -6.62 12.39 -20.25
CA SER A 325 -5.95 13.34 -21.16
C SER A 325 -5.29 14.51 -20.43
N ARG A 326 -5.81 14.88 -19.26
CA ARG A 326 -5.23 15.93 -18.38
C ARG A 326 -3.83 15.62 -17.92
N PHE A 327 -3.49 14.34 -17.76
CA PHE A 327 -2.21 13.88 -17.22
C PHE A 327 -1.29 13.27 -18.28
N GLY A 328 -1.85 12.64 -19.30
CA GLY A 328 -1.12 11.99 -20.38
C GLY A 328 -0.41 10.71 -19.97
N VAL A 329 0.24 10.07 -20.94
CA VAL A 329 0.80 8.71 -20.78
C VAL A 329 1.95 8.63 -19.77
N LEU A 330 2.86 9.61 -19.74
CA LEU A 330 4.03 9.55 -18.86
C LEU A 330 3.66 9.67 -17.38
N VAL A 331 2.73 10.58 -17.06
CA VAL A 331 2.29 10.79 -15.67
C VAL A 331 1.40 9.63 -15.22
N SER A 332 0.54 9.09 -16.11
CA SER A 332 -0.26 7.89 -15.82
C SER A 332 0.62 6.67 -15.54
N SER A 333 1.69 6.48 -16.33
CA SER A 333 2.68 5.42 -16.11
C SER A 333 3.40 5.57 -14.77
N LEU A 334 3.84 6.80 -14.44
CA LEU A 334 4.49 7.09 -13.15
C LEU A 334 3.54 6.80 -11.97
N PHE A 335 2.28 7.27 -12.07
CA PHE A 335 1.29 7.06 -11.01
C PHE A 335 0.98 5.58 -10.79
N ALA A 336 0.83 4.80 -11.88
CA ALA A 336 0.59 3.36 -11.80
C ALA A 336 1.72 2.62 -11.06
N VAL A 337 2.98 3.00 -11.32
CA VAL A 337 4.13 2.42 -10.61
C VAL A 337 4.20 2.92 -9.15
N VAL A 338 3.92 4.19 -8.88
CA VAL A 338 3.89 4.73 -7.51
C VAL A 338 2.86 3.99 -6.66
N THR A 339 1.64 3.83 -7.15
CA THR A 339 0.55 3.22 -6.40
C THR A 339 0.77 1.73 -6.14
N THR A 340 1.30 0.98 -7.10
CA THR A 340 1.52 -0.47 -6.99
C THR A 340 2.85 -0.82 -6.32
N ALA A 341 3.81 0.09 -6.29
CA ALA A 341 5.01 -0.05 -5.46
C ALA A 341 4.70 0.17 -3.97
N ALA A 342 3.73 1.05 -3.65
CA ALA A 342 3.46 1.53 -2.30
C ALA A 342 2.27 0.85 -1.59
N SER A 343 1.69 -0.21 -2.12
CA SER A 343 0.48 -0.82 -1.52
C SER A 343 -0.64 0.21 -1.32
N CYS A 344 -0.87 1.09 -2.32
CA CYS A 344 -1.83 2.19 -2.19
C CYS A 344 -3.17 1.88 -2.86
N GLY A 345 -3.16 1.38 -4.10
CA GLY A 345 -4.37 1.07 -4.85
C GLY A 345 -5.06 2.26 -5.54
N ALA A 346 -4.66 3.50 -5.29
CA ALA A 346 -5.19 4.66 -5.99
C ALA A 346 -4.82 4.63 -7.48
N VAL A 347 -5.72 5.09 -8.36
CA VAL A 347 -5.51 5.07 -9.80
C VAL A 347 -5.94 6.39 -10.47
N ILE A 348 -5.19 6.80 -11.49
CA ILE A 348 -5.58 7.88 -12.43
C ILE A 348 -5.75 7.34 -13.86
N ALA A 349 -5.59 6.05 -14.03
CA ALA A 349 -5.76 5.33 -15.29
C ALA A 349 -6.28 3.92 -15.02
N MET A 350 -6.99 3.34 -15.97
CA MET A 350 -7.43 1.95 -15.90
C MET A 350 -6.22 1.05 -16.19
N HIS A 351 -5.75 0.31 -15.19
CA HIS A 351 -4.60 -0.59 -15.35
C HIS A 351 -4.89 -1.75 -16.31
N ASP A 352 -6.16 -2.12 -16.45
CA ASP A 352 -6.65 -3.08 -17.44
C ASP A 352 -6.35 -2.66 -18.89
N SER A 353 -6.40 -1.37 -19.18
CA SER A 353 -6.15 -0.78 -20.50
C SER A 353 -4.67 -0.50 -20.80
N PHE A 354 -3.76 -0.90 -19.93
CA PHE A 354 -2.34 -0.84 -20.23
C PHE A 354 -1.95 -1.92 -21.23
N THR A 355 -0.88 -1.70 -21.99
CA THR A 355 -0.31 -2.76 -22.84
C THR A 355 0.04 -3.98 -21.98
N ALA A 356 0.11 -5.15 -22.57
CA ALA A 356 0.41 -6.39 -21.85
C ALA A 356 1.68 -6.28 -20.97
N LEU A 357 2.76 -5.70 -21.49
CA LEU A 357 4.00 -5.45 -20.73
C LEU A 357 3.87 -4.29 -19.76
N GLY A 358 3.14 -3.23 -20.12
CA GLY A 358 2.86 -2.10 -19.23
C GLY A 358 2.07 -2.50 -17.99
N GLY A 359 1.00 -3.30 -18.17
CA GLY A 359 0.18 -3.84 -17.08
C GLY A 359 0.87 -4.93 -16.25
N MET A 360 1.85 -5.65 -16.83
CA MET A 360 2.65 -6.64 -16.10
C MET A 360 3.47 -6.00 -14.97
N VAL A 361 3.99 -4.79 -15.13
CA VAL A 361 4.85 -4.15 -14.11
C VAL A 361 4.09 -3.82 -12.82
N PRO A 362 2.89 -3.18 -12.83
CA PRO A 362 2.06 -3.06 -11.63
C PRO A 362 1.79 -4.40 -10.93
N MET A 363 1.47 -5.43 -11.71
CA MET A 363 1.26 -6.80 -11.19
C MET A 363 2.52 -7.35 -10.55
N TRP A 364 3.68 -7.20 -11.19
CA TRP A 364 4.98 -7.63 -10.68
C TRP A 364 5.35 -6.92 -9.37
N LEU A 365 5.14 -5.61 -9.27
CA LEU A 365 5.43 -4.83 -8.06
C LEU A 365 4.63 -5.31 -6.85
N MET A 366 3.36 -5.67 -7.05
CA MET A 366 2.55 -6.30 -6.00
C MET A 366 3.09 -7.70 -5.65
N GLN A 367 3.43 -8.51 -6.64
CA GLN A 367 3.88 -9.90 -6.46
C GLN A 367 5.24 -10.03 -5.77
N ILE A 368 6.14 -9.06 -5.90
CA ILE A 368 7.37 -9.03 -5.09
C ILE A 368 7.13 -8.58 -3.64
N GLY A 369 5.87 -8.44 -3.22
CA GLY A 369 5.47 -8.14 -1.84
C GLY A 369 5.40 -6.66 -1.53
N GLU A 370 5.31 -5.79 -2.55
CA GLU A 370 5.21 -4.32 -2.40
C GLU A 370 6.28 -3.76 -1.45
N VAL A 371 7.51 -4.20 -1.64
CA VAL A 371 8.66 -3.79 -0.81
C VAL A 371 9.44 -2.61 -1.38
N VAL A 372 9.00 -2.09 -2.53
CA VAL A 372 9.62 -0.93 -3.21
C VAL A 372 8.95 0.34 -2.71
N PHE A 373 9.53 1.00 -1.74
CA PHE A 373 8.92 1.96 -0.82
C PHE A 373 7.83 1.30 0.02
N GLY A 374 6.85 0.71 -0.61
CA GLY A 374 5.80 -0.08 -0.02
C GLY A 374 4.76 0.72 0.73
N GLY A 375 3.79 0.06 1.34
CA GLY A 375 2.80 0.69 2.19
C GLY A 375 3.40 1.28 3.47
N VAL A 376 2.67 2.18 4.11
CA VAL A 376 3.11 2.85 5.34
C VAL A 376 3.45 1.83 6.44
N GLY A 377 4.72 1.65 6.70
CA GLY A 377 5.27 0.64 7.60
C GLY A 377 5.47 -0.72 6.95
N SER A 378 4.49 -1.22 6.19
CA SER A 378 4.55 -2.57 5.59
C SER A 378 5.69 -2.72 4.58
N GLY A 379 5.94 -1.73 3.77
CA GLY A 379 7.04 -1.75 2.82
C GLY A 379 8.40 -1.91 3.50
N LEU A 380 8.64 -1.15 4.57
CA LEU A 380 9.91 -1.21 5.28
C LEU A 380 10.08 -2.55 6.04
N TYR A 381 9.06 -3.04 6.76
CA TYR A 381 9.25 -4.35 7.42
C TYR A 381 9.30 -5.48 6.39
N GLY A 382 8.61 -5.40 5.26
CA GLY A 382 8.74 -6.34 4.15
C GLY A 382 10.16 -6.35 3.56
N MET A 383 10.71 -5.17 3.27
CA MET A 383 12.10 -5.07 2.79
C MET A 383 13.11 -5.60 3.82
N LEU A 384 12.87 -5.37 5.12
CA LEU A 384 13.73 -5.91 6.19
C LEU A 384 13.68 -7.45 6.25
N LEU A 385 12.55 -8.09 5.93
CA LEU A 385 12.50 -9.54 5.78
C LEU A 385 13.42 -10.04 4.66
N PHE A 386 13.47 -9.33 3.53
CA PHE A 386 14.42 -9.64 2.46
C PHE A 386 15.86 -9.34 2.84
N VAL A 387 16.12 -8.31 3.67
CA VAL A 387 17.45 -8.08 4.25
C VAL A 387 17.88 -9.27 5.12
N LEU A 388 17.00 -9.77 6.00
CA LEU A 388 17.29 -10.93 6.83
C LEU A 388 17.58 -12.18 5.98
N LEU A 389 16.80 -12.39 4.92
CA LEU A 389 17.00 -13.48 3.98
C LEU A 389 18.33 -13.35 3.23
N ALA A 390 18.64 -12.16 2.69
CA ALA A 390 19.88 -11.90 1.96
C ALA A 390 21.11 -12.12 2.84
N VAL A 391 21.10 -11.60 4.06
CA VAL A 391 22.18 -11.78 5.04
C VAL A 391 22.33 -13.24 5.43
N PHE A 392 21.23 -13.95 5.60
CA PHE A 392 21.26 -15.38 5.95
C PHE A 392 21.86 -16.23 4.84
N ILE A 393 21.41 -16.05 3.59
CA ILE A 393 21.94 -16.76 2.42
C ILE A 393 23.43 -16.46 2.24
N ALA A 394 23.81 -15.17 2.24
CA ALA A 394 25.21 -14.77 2.07
C ALA A 394 26.09 -15.29 3.21
N GLY A 395 25.62 -15.25 4.46
CA GLY A 395 26.35 -15.78 5.61
C GLY A 395 26.62 -17.29 5.48
N LEU A 396 25.61 -18.06 5.11
CA LEU A 396 25.76 -19.52 4.91
C LEU A 396 26.72 -19.84 3.74
N MET A 397 26.63 -19.11 2.62
CA MET A 397 27.49 -19.33 1.45
C MET A 397 28.97 -19.08 1.76
N ILE A 398 29.26 -18.12 2.66
CA ILE A 398 30.64 -17.74 3.04
C ILE A 398 31.12 -18.57 4.24
N GLY A 399 30.25 -19.40 4.85
CA GLY A 399 30.56 -20.17 6.04
C GLY A 399 30.66 -19.34 7.32
N ARG A 400 29.89 -18.25 7.40
CA ARG A 400 29.87 -17.30 8.54
C ARG A 400 28.52 -17.29 9.22
N THR A 401 28.49 -16.93 10.51
CA THR A 401 27.25 -16.75 11.24
C THR A 401 26.47 -15.55 10.67
N PRO A 402 25.23 -15.74 10.19
CA PRO A 402 24.41 -14.64 9.72
C PRO A 402 24.09 -13.67 10.86
N GLU A 403 24.36 -12.38 10.65
CA GLU A 403 24.06 -11.32 11.61
C GLU A 403 23.62 -10.03 10.90
N TYR A 404 22.66 -9.34 11.49
CA TYR A 404 22.22 -8.03 11.01
C TYR A 404 22.17 -7.04 12.18
N LEU A 405 22.81 -5.87 12.02
CA LEU A 405 22.94 -4.85 13.07
C LEU A 405 23.49 -5.41 14.39
N GLY A 406 24.47 -6.31 14.31
CA GLY A 406 25.08 -6.99 15.46
C GLY A 406 24.21 -8.05 16.12
N LYS A 407 23.03 -8.36 15.57
CA LYS A 407 22.17 -9.41 16.09
C LYS A 407 22.27 -10.66 15.24
N LYS A 408 22.52 -11.79 15.87
CA LYS A 408 22.57 -13.09 15.22
C LYS A 408 21.18 -13.49 14.70
N ILE A 409 21.13 -13.92 13.46
CA ILE A 409 19.91 -14.44 12.82
C ILE A 409 19.91 -15.96 12.91
N ASP A 410 19.04 -16.50 13.75
CA ASP A 410 18.93 -17.92 14.01
C ASP A 410 17.77 -18.56 13.23
N VAL A 411 17.62 -19.88 13.38
CA VAL A 411 16.57 -20.67 12.72
C VAL A 411 15.17 -20.13 12.98
N ARG A 412 14.92 -19.57 14.18
CA ARG A 412 13.60 -19.03 14.54
C ARG A 412 13.23 -17.82 13.69
N GLU A 413 14.14 -16.85 13.57
CA GLU A 413 13.91 -15.67 12.73
C GLU A 413 13.73 -16.09 11.28
N MET A 414 14.52 -17.03 10.79
CA MET A 414 14.41 -17.49 9.41
C MET A 414 13.13 -18.26 9.12
N LYS A 415 12.63 -19.08 10.04
CA LYS A 415 11.31 -19.73 9.89
C LYS A 415 10.19 -18.69 9.80
N MET A 416 10.22 -17.64 10.64
CA MET A 416 9.22 -16.57 10.59
C MET A 416 9.38 -15.70 9.34
N THR A 417 10.60 -15.41 8.90
CA THR A 417 10.88 -14.71 7.65
C THR A 417 10.35 -15.48 6.45
N ALA A 418 10.63 -16.77 6.37
CA ALA A 418 10.13 -17.63 5.30
C ALA A 418 8.59 -17.68 5.29
N LEU A 419 7.96 -17.83 6.46
CA LEU A 419 6.50 -17.81 6.56
C LEU A 419 5.93 -16.49 6.07
N ALA A 420 6.48 -15.35 6.52
CA ALA A 420 6.00 -14.03 6.12
C ALA A 420 6.14 -13.77 4.61
N ILE A 421 7.24 -14.21 4.00
CA ILE A 421 7.47 -14.05 2.55
C ILE A 421 6.56 -14.98 1.73
N LEU A 422 6.24 -16.18 2.23
CA LEU A 422 5.48 -17.18 1.47
C LEU A 422 3.96 -17.05 1.59
N VAL A 423 3.44 -16.35 2.59
CA VAL A 423 1.98 -16.19 2.79
C VAL A 423 1.31 -15.56 1.58
N THR A 424 1.80 -14.42 1.12
CA THR A 424 1.17 -13.69 0.00
C THR A 424 1.26 -14.47 -1.31
N PRO A 425 2.40 -15.05 -1.73
CA PRO A 425 2.46 -15.94 -2.88
C PRO A 425 1.49 -17.13 -2.83
N ALA A 426 1.39 -17.77 -1.67
CA ALA A 426 0.46 -18.90 -1.51
C ALA A 426 -0.99 -18.45 -1.73
N LEU A 427 -1.39 -17.31 -1.16
CA LEU A 427 -2.73 -16.74 -1.37
C LEU A 427 -2.98 -16.37 -2.83
N VAL A 428 -2.00 -15.74 -3.50
CA VAL A 428 -2.10 -15.35 -4.90
C VAL A 428 -2.29 -16.57 -5.80
N LEU A 429 -1.41 -17.55 -5.71
CA LEU A 429 -1.44 -18.71 -6.60
C LEU A 429 -2.66 -19.60 -6.34
N LEU A 430 -2.97 -19.89 -5.07
CA LEU A 430 -4.13 -20.71 -4.71
C LEU A 430 -5.44 -19.97 -5.02
N GLY A 431 -5.55 -18.69 -4.69
CA GLY A 431 -6.75 -17.89 -4.96
C GLY A 431 -7.03 -17.77 -6.47
N THR A 432 -5.99 -17.52 -7.27
CA THR A 432 -6.09 -17.50 -8.73
C THR A 432 -6.51 -18.87 -9.27
N ALA A 433 -5.91 -19.96 -8.80
CA ALA A 433 -6.29 -21.32 -9.22
C ALA A 433 -7.75 -21.63 -8.88
N ILE A 434 -8.20 -21.33 -7.65
CA ILE A 434 -9.61 -21.53 -7.24
C ILE A 434 -10.55 -20.71 -8.12
N ALA A 435 -10.25 -19.47 -8.41
CA ALA A 435 -11.06 -18.62 -9.26
C ALA A 435 -11.13 -19.15 -10.70
N MET A 436 -10.01 -19.58 -11.26
CA MET A 436 -9.94 -20.12 -12.63
C MET A 436 -10.58 -21.51 -12.78
N MET A 437 -10.66 -22.30 -11.70
CA MET A 437 -11.28 -23.64 -11.72
C MET A 437 -12.79 -23.61 -11.48
N THR A 438 -13.36 -22.48 -11.06
CA THR A 438 -14.78 -22.35 -10.74
C THR A 438 -15.53 -21.50 -11.77
N ASP A 439 -16.78 -21.84 -12.08
CA ASP A 439 -17.61 -21.03 -12.97
C ASP A 439 -17.90 -19.65 -12.38
N ALA A 440 -18.11 -19.58 -11.06
CA ALA A 440 -18.32 -18.32 -10.36
C ALA A 440 -17.12 -17.37 -10.45
N GLY A 441 -15.91 -17.92 -10.52
CA GLY A 441 -14.70 -17.12 -10.73
C GLY A 441 -14.57 -16.65 -12.18
N ARG A 442 -14.71 -17.56 -13.15
CA ARG A 442 -14.56 -17.25 -14.57
C ARG A 442 -15.64 -16.34 -15.14
N SER A 443 -16.87 -16.44 -14.64
CA SER A 443 -17.99 -15.62 -15.14
C SER A 443 -17.83 -14.12 -14.85
N ALA A 444 -16.89 -13.74 -14.00
CA ALA A 444 -16.61 -12.34 -13.67
C ALA A 444 -15.59 -11.68 -14.64
N MET A 445 -14.84 -12.46 -15.42
CA MET A 445 -13.89 -11.94 -16.40
C MET A 445 -14.64 -11.27 -17.56
N LEU A 446 -14.21 -10.09 -17.94
CA LEU A 446 -14.73 -9.38 -19.11
C LEU A 446 -14.03 -9.86 -20.40
N ASN A 447 -12.73 -10.07 -20.32
CA ASN A 447 -11.93 -10.43 -21.48
C ASN A 447 -11.63 -11.94 -21.52
N PRO A 448 -11.64 -12.57 -22.72
CA PRO A 448 -11.26 -13.97 -22.88
C PRO A 448 -9.74 -14.17 -22.90
N GLY A 449 -9.29 -15.41 -22.71
CA GLY A 449 -7.90 -15.81 -22.92
C GLY A 449 -6.90 -15.26 -21.89
N PRO A 450 -5.65 -14.96 -22.33
CA PRO A 450 -4.58 -14.54 -21.42
C PRO A 450 -4.88 -13.23 -20.68
N HIS A 451 -5.61 -12.29 -21.29
CA HIS A 451 -5.98 -11.04 -20.63
C HIS A 451 -6.97 -11.29 -19.48
N GLY A 452 -8.02 -12.09 -19.68
CA GLY A 452 -8.93 -12.46 -18.59
C GLY A 452 -8.25 -13.24 -17.46
N PHE A 453 -7.25 -14.09 -17.76
CA PHE A 453 -6.41 -14.67 -16.72
C PHE A 453 -5.64 -13.59 -15.95
N SER A 454 -5.14 -12.57 -16.63
CA SER A 454 -4.45 -11.43 -16.01
C SER A 454 -5.38 -10.61 -15.10
N GLU A 455 -6.68 -10.43 -15.46
CA GLU A 455 -7.67 -9.79 -14.59
C GLU A 455 -7.80 -10.52 -13.25
N VAL A 456 -7.91 -11.86 -13.30
CA VAL A 456 -8.01 -12.70 -12.09
C VAL A 456 -6.71 -12.68 -11.29
N LEU A 457 -5.57 -12.87 -11.94
CA LEU A 457 -4.26 -12.87 -11.28
C LEU A 457 -3.97 -11.50 -10.63
N TYR A 458 -4.32 -10.41 -11.30
CA TYR A 458 -4.19 -9.06 -10.76
C TYR A 458 -5.05 -8.87 -9.51
N ALA A 459 -6.34 -9.22 -9.57
CA ALA A 459 -7.26 -9.04 -8.45
C ALA A 459 -6.80 -9.79 -7.20
N VAL A 460 -6.37 -11.05 -7.35
CA VAL A 460 -5.89 -11.84 -6.22
C VAL A 460 -4.52 -11.35 -5.73
N SER A 461 -3.62 -10.92 -6.64
CA SER A 461 -2.34 -10.29 -6.27
C SER A 461 -2.57 -9.00 -5.46
N SER A 462 -3.47 -8.15 -5.92
CA SER A 462 -3.84 -6.91 -5.25
C SER A 462 -4.43 -7.16 -3.85
N ALA A 463 -5.37 -8.10 -3.73
CA ALA A 463 -5.97 -8.44 -2.44
C ALA A 463 -4.96 -9.05 -1.46
N ALA A 464 -4.16 -10.02 -1.90
CA ALA A 464 -3.21 -10.72 -1.03
C ALA A 464 -2.05 -9.84 -0.55
N ASN A 465 -1.65 -8.84 -1.34
CA ASN A 465 -0.61 -7.87 -0.96
C ASN A 465 -1.18 -6.57 -0.38
N ASN A 466 -2.51 -6.47 -0.22
CA ASN A 466 -3.22 -5.32 0.35
C ASN A 466 -3.02 -4.02 -0.46
N ASN A 467 -3.03 -4.11 -1.79
CA ASN A 467 -2.92 -2.95 -2.68
C ASN A 467 -4.26 -2.23 -2.88
N GLY A 468 -5.27 -2.93 -3.41
CA GLY A 468 -6.60 -2.41 -3.67
C GLY A 468 -6.90 -2.02 -5.13
N SER A 469 -5.90 -1.81 -5.99
CA SER A 469 -6.13 -1.58 -7.42
C SER A 469 -6.63 -2.84 -8.13
N ALA A 470 -7.36 -2.66 -9.22
CA ALA A 470 -7.90 -3.73 -10.03
C ALA A 470 -7.56 -3.55 -11.51
N PHE A 471 -7.56 -4.65 -12.26
CA PHE A 471 -7.92 -4.59 -13.68
C PHE A 471 -9.43 -4.47 -13.73
N ALA A 472 -9.94 -3.36 -14.25
CA ALA A 472 -11.34 -2.98 -14.15
C ALA A 472 -12.29 -3.86 -15.01
N GLY A 473 -11.75 -4.76 -15.82
CA GLY A 473 -12.49 -5.77 -16.55
C GLY A 473 -13.14 -6.85 -15.68
N LEU A 474 -12.71 -7.02 -14.42
CA LEU A 474 -13.24 -8.03 -13.52
C LEU A 474 -14.47 -7.54 -12.76
N SER A 475 -15.63 -8.18 -12.94
CA SER A 475 -16.88 -7.91 -12.21
C SER A 475 -16.90 -8.61 -10.85
N ALA A 476 -16.19 -8.04 -9.86
CA ALA A 476 -15.93 -8.69 -8.57
C ALA A 476 -17.07 -8.61 -7.54
N ASN A 477 -18.21 -7.97 -7.83
CA ASN A 477 -19.31 -7.86 -6.85
C ASN A 477 -20.22 -9.10 -6.84
N SER A 478 -19.68 -10.22 -6.42
CA SER A 478 -20.43 -11.45 -6.19
C SER A 478 -20.09 -12.05 -4.82
N PRO A 479 -20.92 -12.92 -4.23
CA PRO A 479 -20.60 -13.59 -2.97
C PRO A 479 -19.27 -14.35 -3.04
N PHE A 480 -18.97 -15.01 -4.17
CA PHE A 480 -17.73 -15.73 -4.38
C PHE A 480 -16.51 -14.80 -4.31
N TRP A 481 -16.48 -13.75 -5.13
CA TRP A 481 -15.35 -12.84 -5.19
C TRP A 481 -15.19 -12.01 -3.92
N ASN A 482 -16.28 -11.50 -3.37
CA ASN A 482 -16.23 -10.73 -2.14
C ASN A 482 -15.66 -11.54 -0.96
N CYS A 483 -16.03 -12.83 -0.84
CA CYS A 483 -15.49 -13.69 0.21
C CYS A 483 -14.04 -14.11 -0.06
N LEU A 484 -13.70 -14.50 -1.30
CA LEU A 484 -12.35 -14.91 -1.69
C LEU A 484 -11.35 -13.77 -1.44
N LEU A 485 -11.66 -12.57 -1.95
CA LEU A 485 -10.78 -11.41 -1.79
C LEU A 485 -10.68 -10.97 -0.32
N ALA A 486 -11.77 -11.02 0.46
CA ALA A 486 -11.74 -10.73 1.89
C ALA A 486 -10.78 -11.66 2.65
N LEU A 487 -10.81 -12.97 2.34
CA LEU A 487 -9.86 -13.95 2.91
C LEU A 487 -8.42 -13.63 2.50
N CYS A 488 -8.17 -13.33 1.22
CA CYS A 488 -6.85 -12.96 0.74
C CYS A 488 -6.32 -11.69 1.44
N MET A 489 -7.15 -10.65 1.57
CA MET A 489 -6.79 -9.40 2.24
C MET A 489 -6.47 -9.61 3.72
N PHE A 490 -7.29 -10.38 4.43
CA PHE A 490 -7.11 -10.65 5.85
C PHE A 490 -5.81 -11.42 6.13
N PHE A 491 -5.62 -12.55 5.44
CA PHE A 491 -4.42 -13.36 5.64
C PHE A 491 -3.18 -12.70 5.05
N GLY A 492 -3.27 -11.94 3.96
CA GLY A 492 -2.18 -11.14 3.41
C GLY A 492 -1.65 -10.13 4.44
N ARG A 493 -2.53 -9.46 5.18
CA ARG A 493 -2.13 -8.48 6.20
C ARG A 493 -1.60 -9.15 7.48
N PHE A 494 -2.43 -9.96 8.12
CA PHE A 494 -2.11 -10.49 9.46
C PHE A 494 -1.18 -11.69 9.41
N GLY A 495 -1.19 -12.47 8.32
CA GLY A 495 -0.23 -13.53 8.08
C GLY A 495 1.21 -13.03 7.93
N VAL A 496 1.41 -11.75 7.60
CA VAL A 496 2.74 -11.10 7.60
C VAL A 496 3.02 -10.40 8.94
N ILE A 497 2.07 -9.67 9.52
CA ILE A 497 2.26 -8.94 10.79
C ILE A 497 2.63 -9.90 11.93
N VAL A 498 1.97 -11.05 12.05
CA VAL A 498 2.22 -12.01 13.14
C VAL A 498 3.67 -12.52 13.15
N PRO A 499 4.22 -13.05 12.03
CA PRO A 499 5.63 -13.42 11.97
C PRO A 499 6.60 -12.26 12.21
N VAL A 500 6.31 -11.05 11.68
CA VAL A 500 7.14 -9.86 11.91
C VAL A 500 7.23 -9.53 13.39
N MET A 501 6.11 -9.55 14.11
CA MET A 501 6.09 -9.33 15.56
C MET A 501 6.81 -10.46 16.33
N ALA A 502 6.73 -11.71 15.87
CA ALA A 502 7.47 -12.81 16.47
C ALA A 502 8.99 -12.65 16.26
N ILE A 503 9.43 -12.16 15.09
CA ILE A 503 10.83 -11.78 14.82
C ILE A 503 11.26 -10.66 15.78
N ALA A 504 10.46 -9.61 15.91
CA ALA A 504 10.74 -8.51 16.83
C ALA A 504 10.91 -9.00 18.28
N GLY A 505 10.00 -9.88 18.74
CA GLY A 505 10.08 -10.50 20.07
C GLY A 505 11.31 -11.38 20.29
N SER A 506 11.82 -12.02 19.23
CA SER A 506 13.07 -12.78 19.32
C SER A 506 14.30 -11.86 19.31
N LEU A 507 14.31 -10.86 18.43
CA LEU A 507 15.46 -9.96 18.30
C LEU A 507 15.69 -9.09 19.55
N VAL A 508 14.61 -8.62 20.21
CA VAL A 508 14.75 -7.73 21.38
C VAL A 508 15.47 -8.39 22.54
N SER A 509 15.34 -9.70 22.69
CA SER A 509 15.99 -10.47 23.77
C SER A 509 17.48 -10.75 23.50
N LYS A 510 17.94 -10.61 22.26
CA LYS A 510 19.33 -10.90 21.86
C LYS A 510 20.28 -9.77 22.26
N LYS A 511 21.52 -10.14 22.58
CA LYS A 511 22.63 -9.20 22.77
C LYS A 511 23.12 -8.68 21.42
N ILE A 512 23.56 -7.44 21.39
CA ILE A 512 24.25 -6.86 20.24
C ILE A 512 25.72 -7.27 20.33
N GLN A 513 26.22 -7.92 19.29
CA GLN A 513 27.62 -8.31 19.16
C GLN A 513 28.41 -7.24 18.41
N PRO A 514 29.65 -6.94 18.80
CA PRO A 514 30.49 -6.03 18.05
C PRO A 514 30.84 -6.63 16.68
N ALA A 515 30.95 -5.77 15.67
CA ALA A 515 31.37 -6.20 14.34
C ALA A 515 32.77 -6.83 14.40
N SER A 516 32.92 -7.99 13.77
CA SER A 516 34.18 -8.73 13.63
C SER A 516 34.70 -8.65 12.18
N PRO A 517 35.95 -9.00 11.90
CA PRO A 517 36.44 -9.14 10.52
C PRO A 517 35.62 -10.12 9.65
N GLY A 518 34.82 -10.95 10.31
CA GLY A 518 33.90 -11.88 9.69
C GLY A 518 32.50 -11.32 9.38
N THR A 519 32.14 -10.15 9.91
CA THR A 519 30.81 -9.58 9.72
C THR A 519 30.64 -9.10 8.26
N LEU A 520 29.55 -9.52 7.60
CA LEU A 520 29.20 -9.04 6.26
C LEU A 520 28.77 -7.56 6.36
N PRO A 521 29.39 -6.63 5.61
CA PRO A 521 28.91 -5.26 5.57
C PRO A 521 27.51 -5.19 4.94
N THR A 522 26.52 -4.74 5.71
CA THR A 522 25.11 -4.63 5.26
C THR A 522 24.80 -3.24 4.69
N HIS A 523 25.78 -2.61 4.08
CA HIS A 523 25.66 -1.32 3.42
C HIS A 523 26.60 -1.24 2.20
N GLY A 524 26.39 -0.23 1.35
CA GLY A 524 27.19 -0.02 0.13
C GLY A 524 26.64 -0.75 -1.09
N ALA A 525 27.26 -0.49 -2.24
CA ALA A 525 26.75 -0.93 -3.54
C ALA A 525 26.60 -2.47 -3.68
N LEU A 526 27.55 -3.22 -3.12
CA LEU A 526 27.51 -4.67 -3.15
C LEU A 526 26.27 -5.21 -2.42
N PHE A 527 25.97 -4.69 -1.23
CA PHE A 527 24.80 -5.13 -0.47
C PHE A 527 23.49 -4.67 -1.11
N VAL A 528 23.46 -3.46 -1.71
CA VAL A 528 22.31 -3.01 -2.53
C VAL A 528 22.04 -4.00 -3.66
N GLY A 529 23.09 -4.39 -4.42
CA GLY A 529 22.95 -5.37 -5.49
C GLY A 529 22.49 -6.75 -5.01
N LEU A 530 23.02 -7.23 -3.87
CA LEU A 530 22.61 -8.48 -3.25
C LEU A 530 21.13 -8.45 -2.82
N LEU A 531 20.70 -7.33 -2.22
CA LEU A 531 19.32 -7.17 -1.77
C LEU A 531 18.34 -7.12 -2.95
N ILE A 532 18.65 -6.33 -3.98
CA ILE A 532 17.86 -6.29 -5.22
C ILE A 532 17.79 -7.68 -5.85
N GLY A 533 18.94 -8.36 -5.99
CA GLY A 533 19.01 -9.72 -6.54
C GLY A 533 18.15 -10.71 -5.74
N THR A 534 18.14 -10.62 -4.41
CA THR A 534 17.33 -11.49 -3.55
C THR A 534 15.83 -11.23 -3.76
N VAL A 535 15.40 -9.97 -3.80
CA VAL A 535 13.99 -9.60 -4.04
C VAL A 535 13.52 -10.11 -5.41
N LEU A 536 14.30 -9.82 -6.46
CA LEU A 536 13.95 -10.20 -7.83
C LEU A 536 13.98 -11.72 -8.02
N LEU A 537 14.96 -12.42 -7.44
CA LEU A 537 15.07 -13.87 -7.55
C LEU A 537 13.89 -14.59 -6.89
N VAL A 538 13.53 -14.20 -5.66
CA VAL A 538 12.38 -14.78 -4.96
C VAL A 538 11.07 -14.52 -5.72
N GLY A 539 10.87 -13.28 -6.18
CA GLY A 539 9.71 -12.93 -7.01
C GLY A 539 9.66 -13.74 -8.31
N ALA A 540 10.79 -13.84 -9.01
CA ALA A 540 10.87 -14.56 -10.28
C ALA A 540 10.59 -16.06 -10.12
N LEU A 541 11.21 -16.71 -9.15
CA LEU A 541 10.99 -18.14 -8.90
C LEU A 541 9.53 -18.46 -8.54
N THR A 542 8.83 -17.49 -7.96
CA THR A 542 7.45 -17.68 -7.51
C THR A 542 6.43 -17.37 -8.61
N PHE A 543 6.60 -16.27 -9.34
CA PHE A 543 5.53 -15.72 -10.17
C PHE A 543 5.76 -15.74 -11.68
N VAL A 544 6.99 -15.97 -12.16
CA VAL A 544 7.25 -16.04 -13.62
C VAL A 544 6.35 -17.06 -14.34
N PRO A 545 6.07 -18.25 -13.78
CA PRO A 545 5.14 -19.20 -14.44
C PRO A 545 3.72 -18.64 -14.60
N ALA A 546 3.19 -17.92 -13.59
CA ALA A 546 1.87 -17.31 -13.66
C ALA A 546 1.84 -16.11 -14.64
N LEU A 547 2.89 -15.28 -14.62
CA LEU A 547 3.03 -14.16 -15.57
C LEU A 547 3.17 -14.63 -17.01
N ALA A 548 3.79 -15.79 -17.23
CA ALA A 548 3.90 -16.40 -18.57
C ALA A 548 2.53 -16.81 -19.14
N LEU A 549 1.56 -17.19 -18.31
CA LEU A 549 0.21 -17.58 -18.72
C LEU A 549 -0.70 -16.37 -19.02
N GLY A 550 -0.41 -15.21 -18.44
CA GLY A 550 -1.16 -13.96 -18.60
C GLY A 550 -0.44 -12.98 -19.52
N PRO A 551 0.20 -11.95 -18.97
CA PRO A 551 0.71 -10.82 -19.76
C PRO A 551 1.77 -11.20 -20.79
N VAL A 552 2.62 -12.22 -20.55
CA VAL A 552 3.61 -12.65 -21.54
C VAL A 552 2.94 -13.38 -22.72
N ALA A 553 1.98 -14.29 -22.43
CA ALA A 553 1.24 -14.97 -23.49
C ALA A 553 0.40 -13.98 -24.32
N GLU A 554 -0.19 -12.97 -23.67
CA GLU A 554 -0.91 -11.88 -24.35
C GLU A 554 0.04 -11.10 -25.27
N TYR A 555 1.18 -10.67 -24.76
CA TYR A 555 2.18 -9.95 -25.57
C TYR A 555 2.61 -10.74 -26.80
N LEU A 556 2.91 -12.03 -26.64
CA LEU A 556 3.33 -12.90 -27.74
C LEU A 556 2.19 -13.18 -28.75
N SER A 557 0.94 -13.13 -28.34
CA SER A 557 -0.21 -13.31 -29.24
C SER A 557 -0.50 -12.08 -30.11
N LEU A 558 0.01 -10.90 -29.72
CA LEU A 558 -0.17 -9.64 -30.43
C LEU A 558 0.97 -9.33 -31.41
N HIS A 559 2.09 -10.06 -31.32
CA HIS A 559 3.30 -9.90 -32.13
C HIS A 559 3.62 -11.18 -32.89
#